data_bea8060e0b9155f1c8c92ef55137fb16
#
_entry.id   bea8060e0b9155f1c8c92ef55137fb16
#
_cell.length_a   1.000
_cell.length_b   1.000
_cell.length_c   1.000
_cell.angle_alpha   90.00
_cell.angle_beta   90.00
_cell.angle_gamma   90.00
#
_symmetry.space_group_name_H-M   'P 1'
#
loop_
_entity.id
_entity.type
_entity.pdbx_description
1 polymer ?
#
loop_
_entity_poly.entity_id
_entity_poly.type
_entity_poly.pdbx_seq_one_letter_code
_entity_poly.pdbx_strand_id
1 'polypeptide(L)'
;MNKLIIPQIIADAFNVPFEALSEKTRERDVVEARHFAMWFYVNHEHLGKARTGRKFNRDHATVIYACTMVDNLLQTDKGFIYKSNKALKALREAGIIEPEMVEV
;
A
#
# COMPACT_ATOMS: atom_id res chain seq x y z
N MET A 1 -10.46 4.12 -15.94
CA MET A 1 -10.16 4.18 -14.51
C MET A 1 -8.80 4.82 -14.27
N ASN A 2 -8.74 5.81 -13.40
CA ASN A 2 -7.50 6.55 -13.16
C ASN A 2 -6.71 5.94 -12.02
N LYS A 3 -5.67 5.18 -12.34
CA LYS A 3 -4.86 4.52 -11.32
C LYS A 3 -3.88 5.46 -10.62
N LEU A 4 -3.81 6.71 -11.04
CA LEU A 4 -2.98 7.68 -10.33
C LEU A 4 -3.52 7.99 -8.94
N ILE A 5 -4.76 7.61 -8.65
CA ILE A 5 -5.35 7.84 -7.33
C ILE A 5 -5.00 6.75 -6.32
N ILE A 6 -4.33 5.68 -6.73
CA ILE A 6 -4.03 4.57 -5.83
C ILE A 6 -3.29 5.03 -4.56
N PRO A 7 -2.18 5.78 -4.66
CA PRO A 7 -1.49 6.18 -3.43
C PRO A 7 -2.34 7.11 -2.56
N GLN A 8 -3.19 7.93 -3.16
CA GLN A 8 -4.05 8.81 -2.40
C GLN A 8 -5.09 8.04 -1.60
N ILE A 9 -5.68 7.02 -2.23
CA ILE A 9 -6.66 6.18 -1.55
C ILE A 9 -6.01 5.46 -0.37
N ILE A 10 -4.82 4.92 -0.59
CA ILE A 10 -4.11 4.20 0.47
C ILE A 10 -3.73 5.16 1.61
N ALA A 11 -3.20 6.34 1.27
CA ALA A 11 -2.85 7.32 2.29
C ALA A 11 -4.06 7.70 3.13
N ASP A 12 -5.21 7.90 2.49
CA ASP A 12 -6.43 8.24 3.21
C ASP A 12 -6.86 7.13 4.16
N ALA A 13 -6.79 5.89 3.71
CA ALA A 13 -7.17 4.75 4.55
C ALA A 13 -6.26 4.60 5.76
N PHE A 14 -4.99 4.94 5.60
CA PHE A 14 -4.02 4.88 6.69
C PHE A 14 -3.94 6.19 7.47
N ASN A 15 -4.74 7.17 7.07
CA ASN A 15 -4.86 8.44 7.77
C ASN A 15 -3.55 9.22 7.81
N VAL A 16 -2.84 9.24 6.68
CA VAL A 16 -1.59 9.99 6.55
C VAL A 16 -1.67 10.87 5.30
N PRO A 17 -0.89 11.96 5.26
CA PRO A 17 -0.86 12.81 4.07
C PRO A 17 -0.27 12.05 2.89
N PHE A 18 -0.87 12.21 1.74
CA PHE A 18 -0.38 11.56 0.52
C PHE A 18 1.08 11.89 0.24
N GLU A 19 1.45 13.17 0.42
CA GLU A 19 2.81 13.61 0.12
C GLU A 19 3.86 12.92 0.98
N ALA A 20 3.48 12.50 2.19
CA ALA A 20 4.42 11.90 3.11
C ALA A 20 4.90 10.53 2.64
N LEU A 21 4.16 9.88 1.72
CA LEU A 21 4.54 8.55 1.26
C LEU A 21 5.91 8.53 0.59
N SER A 22 6.31 9.63 -0.04
CA SER A 22 7.61 9.72 -0.72
C SER A 22 8.66 10.46 0.09
N GLU A 23 8.33 10.91 1.29
CA GLU A 23 9.26 11.64 2.14
C GLU A 23 10.09 10.68 2.98
N LYS A 24 11.13 11.22 3.60
CA LYS A 24 12.06 10.40 4.40
C LYS A 24 11.67 10.31 5.87
N THR A 25 10.41 10.49 6.17
CA THR A 25 9.94 10.37 7.53
C THR A 25 9.98 8.92 8.00
N ARG A 26 10.20 8.74 9.30
CA ARG A 26 10.18 7.43 9.95
C ARG A 26 8.98 7.26 10.86
N GLU A 27 8.00 8.15 10.78
CA GLU A 27 6.78 7.99 11.55
C GLU A 27 6.10 6.70 11.18
N ARG A 28 5.71 5.93 12.20
CA ARG A 28 5.21 4.58 12.00
C ARG A 28 4.03 4.52 11.06
N ASP A 29 3.06 5.41 11.23
CA ASP A 29 1.86 5.38 10.40
C ASP A 29 2.19 5.61 8.94
N VAL A 30 3.11 6.53 8.65
CA VAL A 30 3.52 6.83 7.29
C VAL A 30 4.30 5.67 6.70
N VAL A 31 5.21 5.07 7.48
CA VAL A 31 6.00 3.94 7.02
C VAL A 31 5.09 2.76 6.67
N GLU A 32 4.10 2.49 7.51
CA GLU A 32 3.17 1.39 7.25
C GLU A 32 2.34 1.64 6.00
N ALA A 33 1.88 2.88 5.81
CA ALA A 33 1.13 3.23 4.61
C ALA A 33 1.98 3.08 3.35
N ARG A 34 3.23 3.51 3.42
CA ARG A 34 4.17 3.38 2.29
C ARG A 34 4.42 1.91 1.98
N HIS A 35 4.66 1.10 3.01
CA HIS A 35 4.89 -0.32 2.81
C HIS A 35 3.68 -1.00 2.18
N PHE A 36 2.48 -0.66 2.64
CA PHE A 36 1.28 -1.24 2.06
C PHE A 36 1.13 -0.82 0.60
N ALA A 37 1.42 0.44 0.28
CA ALA A 37 1.33 0.92 -1.09
C ALA A 37 2.31 0.17 -2.01
N MET A 38 3.55 -0.03 -1.55
CA MET A 38 4.53 -0.80 -2.31
C MET A 38 4.06 -2.22 -2.54
N TRP A 39 3.56 -2.86 -1.47
CA TRP A 39 3.04 -4.22 -1.54
C TRP A 39 1.90 -4.31 -2.55
N PHE A 40 1.01 -3.31 -2.54
CA PHE A 40 -0.11 -3.29 -3.46
C PHE A 40 0.35 -3.19 -4.92
N TYR A 41 1.31 -2.31 -5.20
CA TYR A 41 1.82 -2.18 -6.57
C TYR A 41 2.49 -3.46 -7.05
N VAL A 42 3.23 -4.13 -6.18
CA VAL A 42 3.91 -5.36 -6.58
C VAL A 42 2.92 -6.50 -6.77
N ASN A 43 1.98 -6.66 -5.85
CA ASN A 43 1.13 -7.85 -5.83
C ASN A 43 -0.17 -7.72 -6.61
N HIS A 44 -0.71 -6.52 -6.69
CA HIS A 44 -1.99 -6.32 -7.38
C HIS A 44 -1.83 -5.63 -8.73
N GLU A 45 -0.90 -4.70 -8.83
CA GLU A 45 -0.66 -4.02 -10.10
C GLU A 45 0.45 -4.67 -10.90
N HIS A 46 1.13 -5.65 -10.32
CA HIS A 46 2.20 -6.40 -10.99
C HIS A 46 3.31 -5.50 -11.51
N LEU A 47 3.55 -4.41 -10.81
CA LEU A 47 4.65 -3.52 -11.13
C LEU A 47 5.94 -4.12 -10.57
N GLY A 48 7.01 -4.09 -11.33
CA GLY A 48 8.29 -4.62 -10.85
C GLY A 48 8.79 -3.88 -9.62
N LYS A 49 9.62 -4.55 -8.83
CA LYS A 49 10.10 -3.96 -7.57
C LYS A 49 10.92 -2.70 -7.78
N ALA A 50 11.76 -2.66 -8.82
CA ALA A 50 12.55 -1.46 -9.09
C ALA A 50 11.66 -0.28 -9.48
N ARG A 51 10.65 -0.52 -10.31
CA ARG A 51 9.73 0.53 -10.72
C ARG A 51 8.88 1.00 -9.55
N THR A 52 8.45 0.07 -8.72
CA THR A 52 7.70 0.41 -7.51
C THR A 52 8.55 1.30 -6.60
N GLY A 53 9.81 0.95 -6.43
CA GLY A 53 10.69 1.75 -5.59
C GLY A 53 10.82 3.17 -6.10
N ARG A 54 10.95 3.34 -7.40
CA ARG A 54 11.06 4.68 -7.98
C ARG A 54 9.83 5.55 -7.70
N LYS A 55 8.65 4.94 -7.64
CA LYS A 55 7.44 5.69 -7.32
C LYS A 55 7.50 6.33 -5.94
N PHE A 56 8.21 5.70 -5.02
CA PHE A 56 8.26 6.17 -3.63
C PHE A 56 9.65 6.65 -3.23
N ASN A 57 10.52 6.87 -4.22
CA ASN A 57 11.88 7.37 -4.00
C ASN A 57 12.67 6.39 -3.11
N ARG A 58 12.56 5.11 -3.40
CA ARG A 58 13.25 4.05 -2.67
C ARG A 58 13.86 3.05 -3.66
N ASP A 59 14.88 2.29 -3.21
CA ASP A 59 15.46 1.26 -4.06
C ASP A 59 14.66 -0.03 -3.96
N HIS A 60 14.99 -1.00 -4.82
CA HIS A 60 14.20 -2.23 -4.88
C HIS A 60 14.38 -3.10 -3.64
N ALA A 61 15.51 -3.01 -2.96
CA ALA A 61 15.72 -3.77 -1.72
C ALA A 61 14.75 -3.30 -0.65
N THR A 62 14.48 -1.99 -0.60
CA THR A 62 13.49 -1.45 0.32
C THR A 62 12.09 -1.98 -0.01
N VAL A 63 11.77 -2.13 -1.29
CA VAL A 63 10.48 -2.68 -1.70
C VAL A 63 10.35 -4.13 -1.26
N ILE A 64 11.40 -4.92 -1.42
CA ILE A 64 11.39 -6.31 -0.96
C ILE A 64 11.12 -6.37 0.54
N TYR A 65 11.82 -5.54 1.31
CA TYR A 65 11.62 -5.49 2.75
C TYR A 65 10.17 -5.07 3.09
N ALA A 66 9.66 -4.07 2.37
CA ALA A 66 8.29 -3.60 2.62
C ALA A 66 7.27 -4.71 2.39
N CYS A 67 7.43 -5.49 1.31
CA CYS A 67 6.51 -6.58 1.03
C CYS A 67 6.55 -7.63 2.14
N THR A 68 7.74 -7.96 2.64
CA THR A 68 7.87 -8.89 3.75
C THR A 68 7.19 -8.37 5.00
N MET A 69 7.37 -7.09 5.29
CA MET A 69 6.73 -6.49 6.46
C MET A 69 5.21 -6.52 6.35
N VAL A 70 4.67 -6.21 5.18
CA VAL A 70 3.23 -6.25 4.99
C VAL A 70 2.69 -7.66 5.18
N ASP A 71 3.36 -8.66 4.59
CA ASP A 71 2.93 -10.04 4.75
C ASP A 71 2.88 -10.44 6.22
N ASN A 72 3.89 -10.03 6.99
CA ASN A 72 3.91 -10.33 8.43
C ASN A 72 2.81 -9.59 9.19
N LEU A 73 2.65 -8.30 8.93
CA LEU A 73 1.66 -7.50 9.65
C LEU A 73 0.23 -7.92 9.32
N LEU A 74 -0.02 -8.39 8.11
CA LEU A 74 -1.34 -8.89 7.74
C LEU A 74 -1.72 -10.14 8.52
N GLN A 75 -0.75 -10.81 9.12
CA GLN A 75 -1.02 -12.00 9.93
C GLN A 75 -1.04 -11.73 11.42
N THR A 76 -0.45 -10.62 11.87
CA THR A 76 -0.17 -10.44 13.29
C THR A 76 -0.67 -9.15 13.90
N ASP A 77 -0.95 -8.12 13.10
CA ASP A 77 -1.23 -6.78 13.65
C ASP A 77 -2.65 -6.36 13.31
N LYS A 78 -3.52 -6.36 14.31
CA LYS A 78 -4.94 -6.07 14.10
C LYS A 78 -5.17 -4.66 13.56
N GLY A 79 -4.40 -3.70 14.04
CA GLY A 79 -4.52 -2.32 13.56
C GLY A 79 -4.14 -2.19 12.11
N PHE A 80 -3.07 -2.85 11.71
CA PHE A 80 -2.64 -2.84 10.32
C PHE A 80 -3.66 -3.54 9.43
N ILE A 81 -4.19 -4.69 9.89
CA ILE A 81 -5.21 -5.42 9.14
C ILE A 81 -6.44 -4.54 8.92
N TYR A 82 -6.86 -3.82 9.96
CA TYR A 82 -8.01 -2.92 9.86
C TYR A 82 -7.79 -1.85 8.78
N LYS A 83 -6.63 -1.19 8.83
CA LYS A 83 -6.32 -0.14 7.85
C LYS A 83 -6.16 -0.71 6.45
N SER A 84 -5.55 -1.89 6.33
CA SER A 84 -5.39 -2.56 5.04
C SER A 84 -6.73 -2.91 4.42
N ASN A 85 -7.65 -3.45 5.22
CA ASN A 85 -8.97 -3.79 4.73
C ASN A 85 -9.74 -2.55 4.30
N LYS A 86 -9.57 -1.46 5.03
CA LYS A 86 -10.17 -0.18 4.68
C LYS A 86 -9.64 0.32 3.34
N ALA A 87 -8.32 0.20 3.13
CA ALA A 87 -7.72 0.60 1.87
C ALA A 87 -8.22 -0.26 0.72
N LEU A 88 -8.27 -1.58 0.92
CA LEU A 88 -8.73 -2.49 -0.13
C LEU A 88 -10.19 -2.24 -0.48
N LYS A 89 -11.02 -1.96 0.52
CA LYS A 89 -12.41 -1.63 0.26
C LYS A 89 -12.53 -0.36 -0.58
N ALA A 90 -11.78 0.67 -0.24
CA ALA A 90 -11.81 1.93 -0.99
C ALA A 90 -11.30 1.73 -2.41
N LEU A 91 -10.25 0.93 -2.59
CA LEU A 91 -9.72 0.62 -3.92
C LEU A 91 -10.73 -0.15 -4.75
N ARG A 92 -11.48 -1.04 -4.12
CA ARG A 92 -12.53 -1.81 -4.79
C ARG A 92 -13.66 -0.89 -5.21
N GLU A 93 -14.07 0.01 -4.32
CA GLU A 93 -15.14 0.97 -4.62
C GLU A 93 -14.73 1.93 -5.73
N ALA A 94 -13.45 2.22 -5.85
CA ALA A 94 -12.94 3.07 -6.93
C ALA A 94 -12.75 2.30 -8.24
N GLY A 95 -13.01 0.99 -8.24
CA GLY A 95 -12.87 0.20 -9.47
C GLY A 95 -11.45 -0.21 -9.78
N ILE A 96 -10.51 -0.02 -8.83
CA ILE A 96 -9.11 -0.37 -9.07
C ILE A 96 -8.90 -1.88 -8.99
N ILE A 97 -9.59 -2.55 -8.05
CA ILE A 97 -9.50 -4.01 -7.93
C ILE A 97 -10.89 -4.60 -8.07
N GLU A 98 -10.93 -5.90 -8.37
CA GLU A 98 -12.18 -6.61 -8.65
C GLU A 98 -13.08 -6.60 -7.43
N PRO A 99 -14.35 -6.40 -7.67
CA PRO A 99 -15.27 -6.31 -6.54
C PRO A 99 -15.54 -7.62 -5.85
N GLU A 100 -15.26 -8.76 -6.46
CA GLU A 100 -15.58 -9.95 -5.91
C GLU A 100 -14.85 -10.71 -5.18
N MET A 101 -14.74 -11.15 -5.11
CA MET A 101 -14.21 -11.83 -4.74
C MET A 101 -14.13 -12.23 -3.64
N VAL A 102 -14.43 -12.57 -3.09
CA VAL A 102 -14.40 -12.87 -2.34
C VAL A 102 -14.43 -13.44 -1.43
N GLU A 103 -14.68 -13.61 -0.93
CA GLU A 103 -14.72 -13.94 -0.11
C GLU A 103 -14.82 -14.73 0.41
N VAL A 104 -14.78 -15.20 0.73
CA VAL A 104 -14.95 -15.94 1.26
C VAL A 104 -15.07 -16.14 2.22
#